data_89679b905a45ac943f6fce5280a01b34
#
_entry.id   89679b905a45ac943f6fce5280a01b34
#
_cell.length_a   1.000
_cell.length_b   1.000
_cell.length_c   1.000
_cell.angle_alpha   90.00
_cell.angle_beta   90.00
_cell.angle_gamma   90.00
#
_symmetry.space_group_name_H-M   'P 1'
#
loop_
_entity.id
_entity.type
_entity.pdbx_description
1 polymer ?
#
loop_
_entity_poly.entity_id
_entity_poly.type
_entity_poly.pdbx_seq_one_letter_code
_entity_poly.pdbx_strand_id
1 'polypeptide(L)'
;MDTETKLELVVRNTEEIITREEMQALLQTNTHPRAYWGFEASGMMHVGMGLVCGKKIIDMVEAGFDFIIFLADWHSWINNKLGGKMENIRTCGEYLRQCFTALGVPTKARYKWASDLASQREYWEKVIRVGKSVNVNRIWRALPIMGREMDQSDLEAASAFYPCMQVADIFQMELDVACAGMDQRKAHALARDVADKLGWRKPTSLHTHLLPGLAGMKRMDTTKFDENRELNAEIAGKMSKSVTESGVIVHDEPETIRRKLRAAYCPEKETENNPVIEIARYVIFPWKETFTIERPTKYGGPTTFASAEELERQYREGKVHPLDLKNSAAASLIEILQPVREEFRRNPELLRKMEELDITR
;
A
#
# COMPACT_ATOMS: atom_id res chain seq x y z
N MET A 1 9.00 -17.56 18.58
CA MET A 1 9.75 -17.12 17.37
C MET A 1 10.95 -16.31 17.86
N ASP A 2 12.14 -16.63 17.36
CA ASP A 2 13.36 -15.87 17.65
C ASP A 2 13.43 -14.55 16.89
N THR A 3 14.41 -13.71 17.21
CA THR A 3 14.54 -12.37 16.62
C THR A 3 14.87 -12.42 15.12
N GLU A 4 15.64 -13.41 14.69
CA GLU A 4 16.04 -13.56 13.28
C GLU A 4 14.83 -13.89 12.39
N THR A 5 14.04 -14.88 12.79
CA THR A 5 12.79 -15.23 12.10
C THR A 5 11.80 -14.04 12.05
N LYS A 6 11.68 -13.28 13.17
CA LYS A 6 10.85 -12.06 13.17
C LYS A 6 11.36 -11.01 12.18
N LEU A 7 12.67 -10.80 12.14
CA LEU A 7 13.29 -9.85 11.21
C LEU A 7 13.09 -10.26 9.75
N GLU A 8 13.17 -11.56 9.43
CA GLU A 8 12.89 -12.09 8.11
C GLU A 8 11.45 -11.77 7.66
N LEU A 9 10.45 -11.96 8.53
CA LEU A 9 9.05 -11.58 8.26
C LEU A 9 8.91 -10.09 7.99
N VAL A 10 9.57 -9.26 8.80
CA VAL A 10 9.54 -7.79 8.65
C VAL A 10 10.20 -7.34 7.35
N VAL A 11 11.34 -7.93 6.99
CA VAL A 11 12.12 -7.56 5.79
C VAL A 11 11.49 -8.10 4.51
N ARG A 12 10.81 -9.24 4.57
CA ARG A 12 10.17 -9.86 3.40
C ARG A 12 9.23 -8.87 2.69
N ASN A 13 9.41 -8.69 1.37
CA ASN A 13 8.62 -7.76 0.54
C ASN A 13 8.61 -6.31 1.06
N THR A 14 9.74 -5.87 1.63
CA THR A 14 9.97 -4.50 2.06
C THR A 14 11.03 -3.88 1.16
N GLU A 15 10.75 -2.70 0.63
CA GLU A 15 11.67 -1.93 -0.23
C GLU A 15 12.73 -1.23 0.61
N GLU A 16 12.30 -0.58 1.71
CA GLU A 16 13.18 0.21 2.56
C GLU A 16 12.79 0.08 4.04
N ILE A 17 13.79 0.01 4.90
CA ILE A 17 13.64 0.17 6.37
C ILE A 17 14.61 1.26 6.83
N ILE A 18 14.13 2.26 7.54
CA ILE A 18 14.93 3.34 8.12
C ILE A 18 14.87 3.25 9.66
N THR A 19 15.82 2.58 10.34
CA THR A 19 16.91 1.80 9.77
C THR A 19 16.76 0.33 10.13
N ARG A 20 17.47 -0.55 9.43
CA ARG A 20 17.43 -1.99 9.70
C ARG A 20 18.00 -2.32 11.08
N GLU A 21 19.05 -1.61 11.51
CA GLU A 21 19.68 -1.76 12.82
C GLU A 21 18.72 -1.36 13.95
N GLU A 22 17.97 -0.25 13.78
CA GLU A 22 16.94 0.17 14.73
C GLU A 22 15.82 -0.87 14.81
N MET A 23 15.39 -1.46 13.69
CA MET A 23 14.38 -2.52 13.67
C MET A 23 14.87 -3.77 14.39
N GLN A 24 16.10 -4.19 14.17
CA GLN A 24 16.68 -5.34 14.84
C GLN A 24 16.77 -5.13 16.34
N ALA A 25 17.26 -3.96 16.79
CA ALA A 25 17.33 -3.59 18.20
C ALA A 25 15.92 -3.54 18.84
N LEU A 26 14.93 -3.02 18.12
CA LEU A 26 13.54 -3.01 18.58
C LEU A 26 13.00 -4.43 18.82
N LEU A 27 13.23 -5.36 17.89
CA LEU A 27 12.78 -6.75 18.00
C LEU A 27 13.49 -7.53 19.11
N GLN A 28 14.72 -7.12 19.50
CA GLN A 28 15.47 -7.71 20.62
C GLN A 28 14.96 -7.22 21.97
N THR A 29 14.49 -5.98 22.06
CA THR A 29 14.19 -5.30 23.32
C THR A 29 12.70 -5.18 23.63
N ASN A 30 11.83 -5.30 22.62
CA ASN A 30 10.38 -5.18 22.77
C ASN A 30 9.68 -6.42 22.20
N THR A 31 8.93 -7.13 23.03
CA THR A 31 8.20 -8.35 22.63
C THR A 31 6.93 -8.05 21.82
N HIS A 32 6.34 -6.86 21.99
CA HIS A 32 5.11 -6.41 21.33
C HIS A 32 5.25 -4.96 20.83
N PRO A 33 6.16 -4.70 19.88
CA PRO A 33 6.32 -3.36 19.35
C PRO A 33 5.05 -2.92 18.64
N ARG A 34 4.73 -1.64 18.76
CA ARG A 34 3.51 -1.08 18.15
C ARG A 34 3.81 -0.57 16.74
N ALA A 35 3.04 -1.06 15.77
CA ALA A 35 3.14 -0.65 14.38
C ALA A 35 1.78 -0.19 13.83
N TYR A 36 1.80 0.63 12.77
CA TYR A 36 0.57 1.02 12.09
C TYR A 36 0.77 1.09 10.56
N TRP A 37 -0.36 1.10 9.86
CA TRP A 37 -0.46 1.53 8.47
C TRP A 37 -1.71 2.36 8.27
N GLY A 38 -1.54 3.59 7.75
CA GLY A 38 -2.64 4.51 7.47
C GLY A 38 -3.18 4.32 6.05
N PHE A 39 -4.51 4.26 5.94
CA PHE A 39 -5.21 4.13 4.66
C PHE A 39 -6.22 5.25 4.47
N GLU A 40 -6.05 6.06 3.42
CA GLU A 40 -7.10 6.96 2.98
C GLU A 40 -8.30 6.18 2.43
N ALA A 41 -9.47 6.54 2.89
CA ALA A 41 -10.75 6.09 2.35
C ALA A 41 -11.07 6.88 1.08
N SER A 42 -10.60 6.42 -0.07
CA SER A 42 -10.61 7.18 -1.32
C SER A 42 -11.17 6.41 -2.53
N GLY A 43 -11.72 5.22 -2.33
CA GLY A 43 -12.32 4.40 -3.39
C GLY A 43 -12.10 2.91 -3.20
N MET A 44 -12.36 2.14 -4.26
CA MET A 44 -12.27 0.68 -4.26
C MET A 44 -10.84 0.19 -3.99
N MET A 45 -10.72 -0.91 -3.23
CA MET A 45 -9.42 -1.51 -2.90
C MET A 45 -8.85 -2.27 -4.10
N HIS A 46 -7.69 -1.84 -4.61
CA HIS A 46 -6.95 -2.59 -5.63
C HIS A 46 -5.95 -3.57 -4.99
N VAL A 47 -5.45 -4.52 -5.79
CA VAL A 47 -4.55 -5.59 -5.31
C VAL A 47 -3.27 -5.06 -4.65
N GLY A 48 -2.74 -3.91 -5.07
CA GLY A 48 -1.60 -3.29 -4.41
C GLY A 48 -1.90 -2.95 -2.94
N MET A 49 -3.07 -2.37 -2.65
CA MET A 49 -3.49 -2.12 -1.27
C MET A 49 -3.89 -3.42 -0.56
N GLY A 50 -4.73 -4.25 -1.19
CA GLY A 50 -5.27 -5.45 -0.53
C GLY A 50 -4.21 -6.53 -0.31
N LEU A 51 -3.41 -6.85 -1.32
CA LEU A 51 -2.54 -8.00 -1.28
C LEU A 51 -1.11 -7.66 -0.83
N VAL A 52 -0.52 -6.55 -1.29
CA VAL A 52 0.84 -6.17 -0.83
C VAL A 52 0.79 -5.67 0.62
N CYS A 53 -0.08 -4.69 0.92
CA CYS A 53 -0.18 -4.17 2.29
C CYS A 53 -0.80 -5.21 3.23
N GLY A 54 -1.85 -5.95 2.80
CA GLY A 54 -2.50 -6.98 3.61
C GLY A 54 -1.53 -8.09 4.02
N LYS A 55 -0.69 -8.58 3.08
CA LYS A 55 0.32 -9.59 3.40
C LYS A 55 1.37 -9.05 4.37
N LYS A 56 1.83 -7.80 4.18
CA LYS A 56 2.76 -7.17 5.13
C LYS A 56 2.16 -7.01 6.52
N ILE A 57 0.89 -6.65 6.64
CA ILE A 57 0.19 -6.59 7.94
C ILE A 57 0.16 -7.98 8.61
N ILE A 58 -0.15 -9.03 7.84
CA ILE A 58 -0.12 -10.41 8.34
C ILE A 58 1.26 -10.76 8.86
N ASP A 59 2.32 -10.51 8.08
CA ASP A 59 3.72 -10.78 8.45
C ASP A 59 4.13 -10.02 9.73
N MET A 60 3.72 -8.76 9.88
CA MET A 60 4.01 -7.95 11.07
C MET A 60 3.28 -8.48 12.30
N VAL A 61 2.01 -8.87 12.17
CA VAL A 61 1.25 -9.49 13.27
C VAL A 61 1.86 -10.83 13.68
N GLU A 62 2.29 -11.64 12.72
CA GLU A 62 2.98 -12.91 12.95
C GLU A 62 4.33 -12.70 13.64
N ALA A 63 5.07 -11.66 13.27
CA ALA A 63 6.31 -11.25 13.95
C ALA A 63 6.09 -10.73 15.38
N GLY A 64 4.82 -10.59 15.83
CA GLY A 64 4.47 -10.23 17.20
C GLY A 64 4.16 -8.75 17.44
N PHE A 65 3.98 -7.96 16.37
CA PHE A 65 3.62 -6.55 16.51
C PHE A 65 2.17 -6.35 16.97
N ASP A 66 1.95 -5.38 17.86
CA ASP A 66 0.63 -4.79 18.10
C ASP A 66 0.31 -3.85 16.93
N PHE A 67 -0.43 -4.37 15.94
CA PHE A 67 -0.63 -3.69 14.66
C PHE A 67 -1.92 -2.91 14.61
N ILE A 68 -1.86 -1.66 14.14
CA ILE A 68 -3.00 -0.76 13.97
C ILE A 68 -3.22 -0.49 12.48
N ILE A 69 -4.39 -0.86 11.98
CA ILE A 69 -4.89 -0.42 10.67
C ILE A 69 -5.63 0.89 10.88
N PHE A 70 -5.01 1.98 10.43
CA PHE A 70 -5.50 3.33 10.67
C PHE A 70 -6.35 3.81 9.51
N LEU A 71 -7.64 3.96 9.75
CA LEU A 71 -8.61 4.47 8.78
C LEU A 71 -8.59 6.01 8.83
N ALA A 72 -7.92 6.60 7.85
CA ALA A 72 -7.56 8.02 7.83
C ALA A 72 -8.71 8.89 7.29
N ASP A 73 -9.89 8.88 7.96
CA ASP A 73 -11.09 9.59 7.53
C ASP A 73 -10.91 11.12 7.48
N TRP A 74 -10.22 11.72 8.46
CA TRP A 74 -9.95 13.16 8.46
C TRP A 74 -8.94 13.55 7.37
N HIS A 75 -7.94 12.72 7.11
CA HIS A 75 -6.99 12.93 6.01
C HIS A 75 -7.71 12.84 4.66
N SER A 76 -8.61 11.86 4.51
CA SER A 76 -9.46 11.71 3.33
C SER A 76 -10.35 12.93 3.13
N TRP A 77 -10.89 13.49 4.21
CA TRP A 77 -11.74 14.70 4.19
C TRP A 77 -10.94 15.94 3.77
N ILE A 78 -9.79 16.19 4.38
CA ILE A 78 -8.87 17.29 4.00
C ILE A 78 -8.47 17.16 2.52
N ASN A 79 -8.33 15.93 2.04
CA ASN A 79 -7.96 15.64 0.67
C ASN A 79 -9.16 15.57 -0.30
N ASN A 80 -10.35 16.00 0.14
CA ASN A 80 -11.59 16.02 -0.64
C ASN A 80 -11.94 14.67 -1.32
N LYS A 81 -11.54 13.54 -0.70
CA LYS A 81 -11.88 12.22 -1.25
C LYS A 81 -13.39 11.97 -1.17
N LEU A 82 -13.92 11.25 -2.16
CA LEU A 82 -15.35 10.88 -2.23
C LEU A 82 -16.29 12.09 -2.09
N GLY A 83 -15.91 13.22 -2.75
CA GLY A 83 -16.65 14.49 -2.73
C GLY A 83 -16.55 15.26 -1.41
N GLY A 84 -15.58 14.93 -0.55
CA GLY A 84 -15.40 15.58 0.75
C GLY A 84 -16.52 15.27 1.75
N LYS A 85 -17.35 14.25 1.48
CA LYS A 85 -18.47 13.88 2.34
C LYS A 85 -18.04 12.83 3.37
N MET A 86 -18.06 13.19 4.66
CA MET A 86 -17.61 12.29 5.73
C MET A 86 -18.38 10.97 5.77
N GLU A 87 -19.67 10.96 5.44
CA GLU A 87 -20.48 9.74 5.36
C GLU A 87 -19.93 8.77 4.31
N ASN A 88 -19.60 9.28 3.11
CA ASN A 88 -19.01 8.46 2.04
C ASN A 88 -17.63 7.93 2.44
N ILE A 89 -16.81 8.78 3.06
CA ILE A 89 -15.48 8.43 3.59
C ILE A 89 -15.59 7.32 4.63
N ARG A 90 -16.55 7.42 5.55
CA ARG A 90 -16.81 6.39 6.56
C ARG A 90 -17.28 5.08 5.93
N THR A 91 -18.18 5.13 4.98
CA THR A 91 -18.63 3.96 4.21
C THR A 91 -17.45 3.26 3.54
N CYS A 92 -16.58 4.04 2.90
CA CYS A 92 -15.37 3.50 2.28
C CYS A 92 -14.40 2.87 3.31
N GLY A 93 -14.21 3.49 4.47
CA GLY A 93 -13.38 2.91 5.53
C GLY A 93 -13.91 1.57 6.05
N GLU A 94 -15.23 1.44 6.23
CA GLU A 94 -15.85 0.16 6.59
C GLU A 94 -15.69 -0.89 5.48
N TYR A 95 -15.82 -0.47 4.20
CA TYR A 95 -15.53 -1.34 3.06
C TYR A 95 -14.07 -1.83 3.07
N LEU A 96 -13.09 -0.96 3.33
CA LEU A 96 -11.69 -1.35 3.45
C LEU A 96 -11.49 -2.38 4.58
N ARG A 97 -12.16 -2.19 5.73
CA ARG A 97 -12.14 -3.13 6.85
C ARG A 97 -12.69 -4.50 6.44
N GLN A 98 -13.81 -4.54 5.73
CA GLN A 98 -14.40 -5.79 5.23
C GLN A 98 -13.45 -6.49 4.26
N CYS A 99 -12.82 -5.76 3.33
CA CYS A 99 -11.83 -6.31 2.40
C CYS A 99 -10.62 -6.95 3.13
N PHE A 100 -10.00 -6.23 4.06
CA PHE A 100 -8.86 -6.77 4.82
C PHE A 100 -9.23 -7.99 5.65
N THR A 101 -10.42 -7.98 6.26
CA THR A 101 -10.92 -9.13 7.01
C THR A 101 -11.11 -10.34 6.10
N ALA A 102 -11.72 -10.16 4.94
CA ALA A 102 -11.92 -11.22 3.95
C ALA A 102 -10.60 -11.76 3.37
N LEU A 103 -9.57 -10.92 3.27
CA LEU A 103 -8.21 -11.32 2.88
C LEU A 103 -7.46 -12.06 3.99
N GLY A 104 -8.07 -12.30 5.15
CA GLY A 104 -7.46 -13.06 6.24
C GLY A 104 -6.49 -12.25 7.11
N VAL A 105 -6.56 -10.91 7.08
CA VAL A 105 -5.82 -10.09 8.05
C VAL A 105 -6.29 -10.45 9.46
N PRO A 106 -5.37 -10.83 10.38
CA PRO A 106 -5.73 -11.33 11.69
C PRO A 106 -6.52 -10.32 12.52
N THR A 107 -7.51 -10.80 13.30
CA THR A 107 -8.30 -9.97 14.22
C THR A 107 -7.48 -9.28 15.31
N LYS A 108 -6.24 -9.71 15.52
CA LYS A 108 -5.25 -9.05 16.38
C LYS A 108 -4.82 -7.69 15.82
N ALA A 109 -4.90 -7.48 14.50
CA ALA A 109 -4.71 -6.16 13.90
C ALA A 109 -5.95 -5.30 14.22
N ARG A 110 -5.75 -4.24 14.99
CA ARG A 110 -6.84 -3.39 15.47
C ARG A 110 -7.12 -2.26 14.50
N TYR A 111 -8.39 -1.93 14.29
CA TYR A 111 -8.77 -0.77 13.50
C TYR A 111 -8.91 0.47 14.40
N LYS A 112 -8.42 1.62 13.91
CA LYS A 112 -8.56 2.92 14.56
C LYS A 112 -8.87 3.99 13.53
N TRP A 113 -9.79 4.90 13.85
CA TRP A 113 -10.14 6.02 13.00
C TRP A 113 -9.31 7.27 13.34
N ALA A 114 -8.97 8.09 12.33
CA ALA A 114 -8.29 9.36 12.57
C ALA A 114 -9.16 10.32 13.40
N SER A 115 -10.48 10.30 13.22
CA SER A 115 -11.43 11.05 14.02
C SER A 115 -11.38 10.70 15.51
N ASP A 116 -11.00 9.48 15.91
CA ASP A 116 -10.82 9.12 17.32
C ASP A 116 -9.64 9.89 17.94
N LEU A 117 -8.58 10.15 17.14
CA LEU A 117 -7.47 11.00 17.58
C LEU A 117 -7.84 12.48 17.54
N ALA A 118 -8.48 12.92 16.45
CA ALA A 118 -8.85 14.31 16.25
C ALA A 118 -9.89 14.83 17.26
N SER A 119 -10.61 13.94 17.97
CA SER A 119 -11.49 14.30 19.09
C SER A 119 -10.75 14.68 20.37
N GLN A 120 -9.43 14.44 20.45
CA GLN A 120 -8.61 14.63 21.64
C GLN A 120 -7.84 15.97 21.56
N ARG A 121 -7.85 16.74 22.64
CA ARG A 121 -7.10 18.01 22.72
C ARG A 121 -5.59 17.80 22.57
N GLU A 122 -5.05 16.78 23.20
CA GLU A 122 -3.64 16.44 23.21
C GLU A 122 -3.11 16.11 21.79
N TYR A 123 -3.98 15.57 20.92
CA TYR A 123 -3.66 15.37 19.51
C TYR A 123 -3.36 16.69 18.81
N TRP A 124 -4.24 17.68 18.95
CA TRP A 124 -4.05 19.00 18.33
C TRP A 124 -2.86 19.75 18.89
N GLU A 125 -2.55 19.58 20.19
CA GLU A 125 -1.31 20.10 20.75
C GLU A 125 -0.09 19.50 20.06
N LYS A 126 -0.09 18.19 19.73
CA LYS A 126 0.99 17.55 18.95
C LYS A 126 1.03 18.08 17.51
N VAL A 127 -0.11 18.20 16.84
CA VAL A 127 -0.18 18.77 15.47
C VAL A 127 0.46 20.18 15.44
N ILE A 128 0.12 21.04 16.41
CA ILE A 128 0.69 22.39 16.50
C ILE A 128 2.19 22.33 16.82
N ARG A 129 2.64 21.47 17.74
CA ARG A 129 4.06 21.30 18.05
C ARG A 129 4.86 20.85 16.81
N VAL A 130 4.34 19.93 16.01
CA VAL A 130 4.92 19.52 14.73
C VAL A 130 5.06 20.72 13.80
N GLY A 131 3.97 21.47 13.57
CA GLY A 131 3.99 22.65 12.73
C GLY A 131 4.98 23.73 13.19
N LYS A 132 5.13 23.92 14.52
CA LYS A 132 6.10 24.85 15.09
C LYS A 132 7.56 24.39 15.01
N SER A 133 7.81 23.10 14.85
CA SER A 133 9.17 22.53 14.77
C SER A 133 9.78 22.58 13.37
N VAL A 134 8.98 22.90 12.34
CA VAL A 134 9.39 22.91 10.94
C VAL A 134 8.96 24.22 10.26
N ASN A 135 9.64 24.56 9.17
CA ASN A 135 9.23 25.74 8.37
C ASN A 135 8.20 25.34 7.29
N VAL A 136 7.51 26.35 6.76
CA VAL A 136 6.47 26.17 5.74
C VAL A 136 7.00 25.43 4.51
N ASN A 137 8.23 25.73 4.07
CA ASN A 137 8.83 25.04 2.92
C ASN A 137 9.02 23.53 3.16
N ARG A 138 9.28 23.11 4.41
CA ARG A 138 9.41 21.67 4.74
C ARG A 138 8.06 20.98 4.67
N ILE A 139 6.99 21.63 5.15
CA ILE A 139 5.60 21.14 5.00
C ILE A 139 5.24 21.06 3.52
N TRP A 140 5.56 22.10 2.75
CA TRP A 140 5.29 22.18 1.33
C TRP A 140 5.90 21.00 0.55
N ARG A 141 7.16 20.69 0.81
CA ARG A 141 7.85 19.54 0.20
C ARG A 141 7.28 18.16 0.62
N ALA A 142 6.51 18.11 1.69
CA ALA A 142 5.83 16.89 2.12
C ALA A 142 4.44 16.70 1.48
N LEU A 143 3.79 17.76 0.97
CA LEU A 143 2.43 17.70 0.41
C LEU A 143 2.19 16.62 -0.67
N PRO A 144 3.19 16.23 -1.50
CA PRO A 144 2.98 15.14 -2.47
C PRO A 144 2.51 13.81 -1.87
N ILE A 145 2.66 13.60 -0.55
CA ILE A 145 2.09 12.45 0.16
C ILE A 145 0.55 12.35 0.02
N MET A 146 -0.13 13.47 -0.24
CA MET A 146 -1.57 13.52 -0.53
C MET A 146 -1.93 12.90 -1.89
N GLY A 147 -0.92 12.49 -2.71
CA GLY A 147 -1.15 11.96 -4.05
C GLY A 147 -1.62 13.00 -5.06
N ARG A 148 -1.34 14.29 -4.81
CA ARG A 148 -1.63 15.42 -5.71
C ARG A 148 -0.34 16.03 -6.22
N GLU A 149 -0.39 16.61 -7.43
CA GLU A 149 0.71 17.42 -7.97
C GLU A 149 0.97 18.66 -7.11
N MET A 150 2.20 19.17 -7.18
CA MET A 150 2.63 20.33 -6.40
C MET A 150 2.19 21.68 -7.02
N ASP A 151 1.13 21.74 -7.82
CA ASP A 151 0.63 23.04 -8.28
C ASP A 151 -0.08 23.77 -7.13
N GLN A 152 0.45 24.94 -6.80
CA GLN A 152 0.13 25.68 -5.58
C GLN A 152 -1.21 26.42 -5.67
N SER A 153 -1.73 26.64 -6.87
CA SER A 153 -2.86 27.54 -7.10
C SER A 153 -4.19 27.03 -6.55
N ASP A 154 -4.33 25.70 -6.37
CA ASP A 154 -5.60 25.06 -6.06
C ASP A 154 -5.63 24.34 -4.70
N LEU A 155 -4.58 24.50 -3.87
CA LEU A 155 -4.52 23.87 -2.56
C LEU A 155 -5.25 24.68 -1.49
N GLU A 156 -6.25 24.06 -0.84
CA GLU A 156 -6.90 24.62 0.33
C GLU A 156 -5.93 24.77 1.50
N ALA A 157 -6.10 25.77 2.35
CA ALA A 157 -5.27 25.98 3.54
C ALA A 157 -5.22 24.76 4.46
N ALA A 158 -6.30 23.98 4.50
CA ALA A 158 -6.38 22.73 5.24
C ALA A 158 -5.32 21.70 4.81
N SER A 159 -4.87 21.72 3.56
CA SER A 159 -3.82 20.82 3.05
C SER A 159 -2.51 20.94 3.84
N ALA A 160 -2.21 22.13 4.39
CA ALA A 160 -1.02 22.33 5.22
C ALA A 160 -1.06 21.57 6.57
N PHE A 161 -2.26 21.21 7.06
CA PHE A 161 -2.39 20.40 8.27
C PHE A 161 -2.08 18.92 8.00
N TYR A 162 -2.29 18.43 6.78
CA TYR A 162 -2.17 17.02 6.45
C TYR A 162 -0.83 16.39 6.85
N PRO A 163 0.35 16.92 6.45
CA PRO A 163 1.63 16.36 6.89
C PRO A 163 1.85 16.45 8.40
N CYS A 164 1.37 17.53 9.04
CA CYS A 164 1.48 17.71 10.48
C CYS A 164 0.63 16.69 11.24
N MET A 165 -0.57 16.40 10.76
CA MET A 165 -1.46 15.40 11.32
C MET A 165 -0.89 13.99 11.16
N GLN A 166 -0.39 13.63 9.96
CA GLN A 166 0.20 12.31 9.73
C GLN A 166 1.41 12.07 10.65
N VAL A 167 2.23 13.08 10.90
CA VAL A 167 3.31 13.00 11.89
C VAL A 167 2.75 12.87 13.31
N ALA A 168 1.75 13.68 13.68
CA ALA A 168 1.14 13.64 15.00
C ALA A 168 0.44 12.29 15.30
N ASP A 169 -0.14 11.62 14.28
CA ASP A 169 -0.72 10.29 14.39
C ASP A 169 0.27 9.28 14.97
N ILE A 170 1.51 9.30 14.44
CA ILE A 170 2.59 8.41 14.86
C ILE A 170 2.89 8.58 16.36
N PHE A 171 2.99 9.83 16.81
CA PHE A 171 3.32 10.13 18.22
C PHE A 171 2.11 10.04 19.16
N GLN A 172 0.89 10.27 18.66
CA GLN A 172 -0.33 10.12 19.47
C GLN A 172 -0.64 8.64 19.72
N MET A 173 -0.32 7.78 18.78
CA MET A 173 -0.47 6.33 18.94
C MET A 173 0.75 5.66 19.58
N GLU A 174 1.81 6.42 19.90
CA GLU A 174 3.06 5.92 20.52
C GLU A 174 3.66 4.77 19.69
N LEU A 175 3.80 4.96 18.40
CA LEU A 175 4.26 3.92 17.48
C LEU A 175 5.78 3.71 17.57
N ASP A 176 6.19 2.46 17.53
CA ASP A 176 7.57 2.05 17.33
C ASP A 176 7.93 2.00 15.84
N VAL A 177 6.95 1.59 15.00
CA VAL A 177 7.14 1.42 13.56
C VAL A 177 6.00 2.07 12.77
N ALA A 178 6.37 2.88 11.80
CA ALA A 178 5.45 3.45 10.82
C ALA A 178 5.61 2.72 9.47
N CYS A 179 4.55 2.04 9.02
CA CYS A 179 4.52 1.33 7.73
C CYS A 179 3.77 2.13 6.67
N ALA A 180 4.27 2.13 5.44
CA ALA A 180 3.61 2.76 4.30
C ALA A 180 4.16 2.23 2.95
N GLY A 181 3.59 2.69 1.85
CA GLY A 181 4.24 2.61 0.54
C GLY A 181 5.35 3.65 0.41
N MET A 182 6.25 3.47 -0.57
CA MET A 182 7.36 4.42 -0.85
C MET A 182 6.87 5.85 -1.11
N ASP A 183 5.63 6.04 -1.57
CA ASP A 183 5.00 7.35 -1.78
C ASP A 183 4.80 8.16 -0.49
N GLN A 184 4.80 7.51 0.68
CA GLN A 184 4.65 8.15 1.99
C GLN A 184 6.00 8.40 2.70
N ARG A 185 7.12 8.07 2.09
CA ARG A 185 8.47 8.18 2.66
C ARG A 185 8.77 9.57 3.24
N LYS A 186 8.30 10.63 2.57
CA LYS A 186 8.51 12.03 3.02
C LYS A 186 7.83 12.34 4.35
N ALA A 187 6.65 11.77 4.63
CA ALA A 187 5.97 11.93 5.91
C ALA A 187 6.74 11.24 7.05
N HIS A 188 7.25 10.03 6.80
CA HIS A 188 8.03 9.32 7.81
C HIS A 188 9.40 9.97 8.06
N ALA A 189 10.06 10.48 7.02
CA ALA A 189 11.28 11.28 7.18
C ALA A 189 11.00 12.56 8.00
N LEU A 190 9.86 13.22 7.74
CA LEU A 190 9.43 14.38 8.53
C LEU A 190 9.19 14.00 10.01
N ALA A 191 8.55 12.86 10.28
CA ALA A 191 8.32 12.37 11.63
C ALA A 191 9.64 12.14 12.38
N ARG A 192 10.63 11.56 11.72
CA ARG A 192 11.97 11.33 12.30
C ARG A 192 12.72 12.64 12.59
N ASP A 193 12.67 13.61 11.66
CA ASP A 193 13.24 14.96 11.86
C ASP A 193 12.59 15.70 13.03
N VAL A 194 11.26 15.56 13.18
CA VAL A 194 10.49 16.17 14.27
C VAL A 194 10.79 15.52 15.61
N ALA A 195 10.93 14.18 15.64
CA ALA A 195 11.29 13.44 16.83
C ALA A 195 12.58 13.96 17.45
N ASP A 196 13.64 14.16 16.64
CA ASP A 196 14.92 14.68 17.07
C ASP A 196 14.80 16.09 17.69
N LYS A 197 14.01 16.97 17.05
CA LYS A 197 13.83 18.35 17.50
C LYS A 197 13.01 18.50 18.78
N LEU A 198 12.02 17.64 18.96
CA LEU A 198 11.10 17.70 20.10
C LEU A 198 11.51 16.76 21.26
N GLY A 199 12.58 15.99 21.10
CA GLY A 199 12.99 14.98 22.06
C GLY A 199 11.97 13.85 22.20
N TRP A 200 11.22 13.53 21.12
CA TRP A 200 10.29 12.43 21.09
C TRP A 200 10.97 11.14 20.65
N ARG A 201 10.39 10.00 21.01
CA ARG A 201 10.91 8.70 20.57
C ARG A 201 10.83 8.60 19.04
N LYS A 202 11.97 8.37 18.41
CA LYS A 202 12.06 8.26 16.96
C LYS A 202 11.45 6.94 16.47
N PRO A 203 10.46 6.96 15.55
CA PRO A 203 9.91 5.74 14.98
C PRO A 203 10.86 5.14 13.94
N THR A 204 10.91 3.83 13.85
CA THR A 204 11.45 3.14 12.67
C THR A 204 10.44 3.23 11.53
N SER A 205 10.90 3.39 10.28
CA SER A 205 10.03 3.48 9.12
C SER A 205 10.21 2.26 8.22
N LEU A 206 9.11 1.70 7.75
CA LEU A 206 9.08 0.57 6.82
C LEU A 206 8.28 0.97 5.58
N HIS A 207 8.89 0.79 4.41
CA HIS A 207 8.24 1.13 3.14
C HIS A 207 8.19 -0.08 2.21
N THR A 208 7.00 -0.30 1.62
CA THR A 208 6.80 -1.35 0.63
C THR A 208 6.83 -0.77 -0.79
N HIS A 209 7.13 -1.66 -1.73
CA HIS A 209 7.07 -1.37 -3.14
C HIS A 209 5.68 -0.90 -3.60
N LEU A 210 5.63 -0.06 -4.63
CA LEU A 210 4.41 0.45 -5.25
C LEU A 210 4.13 -0.35 -6.53
N LEU A 211 3.07 -1.14 -6.56
CA LEU A 211 2.70 -1.86 -7.78
C LEU A 211 2.34 -0.88 -8.90
N PRO A 212 2.94 -1.01 -10.09
CA PRO A 212 2.59 -0.20 -11.25
C PRO A 212 1.19 -0.54 -11.77
N GLY A 213 0.58 0.44 -12.43
CA GLY A 213 -0.66 0.21 -13.18
C GLY A 213 -0.44 -0.78 -14.33
N LEU A 214 -1.49 -1.52 -14.70
CA LEU A 214 -1.43 -2.58 -15.71
C LEU A 214 -1.00 -2.12 -17.11
N ALA A 215 -1.13 -0.82 -17.42
CA ALA A 215 -0.64 -0.24 -18.66
C ALA A 215 0.89 -0.07 -18.72
N GLY A 216 1.59 -0.38 -17.62
CA GLY A 216 3.02 -0.10 -17.46
C GLY A 216 3.30 1.38 -17.24
N MET A 217 4.55 1.71 -16.90
CA MET A 217 4.97 3.10 -16.78
C MET A 217 5.13 3.72 -18.17
N LYS A 218 4.45 4.84 -18.44
CA LYS A 218 4.70 5.63 -19.63
C LYS A 218 6.06 6.32 -19.47
N ARG A 219 6.93 6.23 -20.46
CA ARG A 219 8.28 6.84 -20.47
C ARG A 219 8.32 8.37 -20.25
N MET A 220 7.17 9.04 -20.19
CA MET A 220 7.05 10.49 -20.06
C MET A 220 5.90 10.87 -19.10
N ASP A 221 5.95 10.40 -17.86
CA ASP A 221 5.12 11.02 -16.85
C ASP A 221 5.86 12.26 -16.32
N THR A 222 5.29 13.45 -16.59
CA THR A 222 5.86 14.74 -16.19
C THR A 222 5.39 15.19 -14.81
N THR A 223 4.53 14.41 -14.17
CA THR A 223 3.98 14.68 -12.83
C THR A 223 5.10 14.68 -11.79
N LYS A 224 5.16 15.72 -10.96
CA LYS A 224 6.24 15.90 -9.99
C LYS A 224 5.76 15.61 -8.57
N PHE A 225 5.94 14.38 -8.11
CA PHE A 225 5.69 13.96 -6.72
C PHE A 225 6.95 13.94 -5.87
N ASP A 226 8.11 13.63 -6.48
CA ASP A 226 9.38 13.55 -5.79
C ASP A 226 10.52 14.17 -6.59
N GLU A 227 11.60 14.59 -5.90
CA GLU A 227 12.84 15.10 -6.51
C GLU A 227 13.70 13.96 -7.08
N ASN A 228 13.59 12.74 -6.52
CA ASN A 228 14.18 11.54 -7.08
C ASN A 228 13.35 11.11 -8.31
N ARG A 229 14.01 11.06 -9.47
CA ARG A 229 13.33 10.75 -10.75
C ARG A 229 12.74 9.34 -10.81
N GLU A 230 13.42 8.35 -10.24
CA GLU A 230 12.96 6.96 -10.23
C GLU A 230 11.73 6.84 -9.33
N LEU A 231 11.83 7.30 -8.08
CA LEU A 231 10.71 7.31 -7.15
C LEU A 231 9.53 8.14 -7.69
N ASN A 232 9.80 9.26 -8.36
CA ASN A 232 8.75 10.06 -8.99
C ASN A 232 8.01 9.28 -10.08
N ALA A 233 8.73 8.53 -10.92
CA ALA A 233 8.13 7.70 -11.96
C ALA A 233 7.29 6.56 -11.36
N GLU A 234 7.76 5.92 -10.28
CA GLU A 234 7.00 4.90 -9.56
C GLU A 234 5.70 5.44 -8.95
N ILE A 235 5.76 6.60 -8.28
CA ILE A 235 4.57 7.24 -7.69
C ILE A 235 3.56 7.62 -8.77
N ALA A 236 4.03 8.20 -9.89
CA ALA A 236 3.18 8.59 -11.01
C ALA A 236 2.56 7.39 -11.72
N GLY A 237 3.33 6.31 -11.89
CA GLY A 237 2.92 5.09 -12.58
C GLY A 237 2.19 4.07 -11.72
N LYS A 238 2.04 4.30 -10.41
CA LYS A 238 1.42 3.34 -9.49
C LYS A 238 -0.02 3.02 -9.83
N MET A 239 -0.46 1.83 -9.45
CA MET A 239 -1.85 1.42 -9.54
C MET A 239 -2.74 2.39 -8.77
N SER A 240 -3.81 2.89 -9.40
CA SER A 240 -4.65 3.96 -8.86
C SER A 240 -6.11 3.53 -8.72
N LYS A 241 -6.75 3.97 -7.64
CA LYS A 241 -8.19 3.75 -7.39
C LYS A 241 -9.09 4.53 -8.35
N SER A 242 -8.63 5.68 -8.84
CA SER A 242 -9.41 6.57 -9.71
C SER A 242 -9.46 6.13 -11.18
N VAL A 243 -8.64 5.15 -11.57
CA VAL A 243 -8.63 4.59 -12.94
C VAL A 243 -8.88 3.09 -12.85
N THR A 244 -10.15 2.68 -12.96
CA THR A 244 -10.60 1.29 -12.78
C THR A 244 -9.91 0.27 -13.69
N GLU A 245 -9.49 0.67 -14.88
CA GLU A 245 -8.72 -0.18 -15.80
C GLU A 245 -7.22 -0.21 -15.50
N SER A 246 -6.71 0.67 -14.61
CA SER A 246 -5.28 0.69 -14.26
C SER A 246 -4.86 -0.43 -13.31
N GLY A 247 -5.81 -1.13 -12.70
CA GLY A 247 -5.52 -2.16 -11.73
C GLY A 247 -6.63 -3.18 -11.54
N VAL A 248 -6.29 -4.29 -10.90
CA VAL A 248 -7.27 -5.29 -10.45
C VAL A 248 -7.82 -4.85 -9.10
N ILE A 249 -9.16 -4.78 -8.99
CA ILE A 249 -9.87 -4.55 -7.73
C ILE A 249 -10.04 -5.89 -7.01
N VAL A 250 -9.94 -5.90 -5.68
CA VAL A 250 -9.90 -7.16 -4.89
C VAL A 250 -11.16 -8.01 -5.00
N HIS A 251 -12.28 -7.45 -5.40
CA HIS A 251 -13.54 -8.17 -5.66
C HIS A 251 -13.90 -8.28 -7.14
N ASP A 252 -12.99 -7.92 -8.08
CA ASP A 252 -13.24 -8.12 -9.51
C ASP A 252 -13.63 -9.58 -9.78
N GLU A 253 -14.64 -9.76 -10.62
CA GLU A 253 -15.06 -11.09 -11.05
C GLU A 253 -13.97 -11.75 -11.92
N PRO A 254 -13.90 -13.10 -11.96
CA PRO A 254 -12.85 -13.83 -12.67
C PRO A 254 -12.64 -13.40 -14.12
N GLU A 255 -13.71 -13.12 -14.86
CA GLU A 255 -13.61 -12.68 -16.27
C GLU A 255 -13.01 -11.29 -16.38
N THR A 256 -13.32 -10.39 -15.44
CA THR A 256 -12.72 -9.05 -15.39
C THR A 256 -11.22 -9.14 -15.12
N ILE A 257 -10.79 -9.99 -14.18
CA ILE A 257 -9.37 -10.22 -13.90
C ILE A 257 -8.66 -10.75 -15.15
N ARG A 258 -9.22 -11.77 -15.82
CA ARG A 258 -8.63 -12.34 -17.05
C ARG A 258 -8.50 -11.28 -18.15
N ARG A 259 -9.55 -10.48 -18.39
CA ARG A 259 -9.56 -9.40 -19.37
C ARG A 259 -8.47 -8.37 -19.06
N LYS A 260 -8.40 -7.88 -17.82
CA LYS A 260 -7.42 -6.88 -17.38
C LYS A 260 -5.99 -7.39 -17.52
N LEU A 261 -5.69 -8.60 -17.05
CA LEU A 261 -4.35 -9.19 -17.16
C LEU A 261 -3.96 -9.47 -18.61
N ARG A 262 -4.90 -9.91 -19.44
CA ARG A 262 -4.65 -10.12 -20.88
C ARG A 262 -4.26 -8.82 -21.59
N ALA A 263 -4.88 -7.70 -21.23
CA ALA A 263 -4.58 -6.38 -21.78
C ALA A 263 -3.34 -5.71 -21.17
N ALA A 264 -2.84 -6.21 -20.02
CA ALA A 264 -1.71 -5.62 -19.30
C ALA A 264 -0.44 -5.54 -20.17
N TYR A 265 0.34 -4.51 -19.95
CA TYR A 265 1.68 -4.38 -20.54
C TYR A 265 2.58 -5.52 -20.03
N CYS A 266 3.17 -6.26 -20.93
CA CYS A 266 4.04 -7.39 -20.59
C CYS A 266 4.93 -7.70 -21.81
N PRO A 267 5.97 -6.88 -22.06
CA PRO A 267 6.86 -7.05 -23.20
C PRO A 267 7.71 -8.32 -23.04
N GLU A 268 7.99 -8.99 -24.13
CA GLU A 268 8.76 -10.22 -24.16
C GLU A 268 10.20 -9.97 -23.68
N LYS A 269 10.70 -10.81 -22.77
CA LYS A 269 12.06 -10.79 -22.18
C LYS A 269 12.39 -9.56 -21.32
N GLU A 270 11.48 -8.60 -21.18
CA GLU A 270 11.65 -7.43 -20.32
C GLU A 270 10.99 -7.66 -18.96
N THR A 271 11.77 -7.57 -17.90
CA THR A 271 11.28 -7.73 -16.52
C THR A 271 11.11 -6.41 -15.81
N GLU A 272 11.87 -5.38 -16.20
CA GLU A 272 11.76 -4.03 -15.63
C GLU A 272 10.48 -3.32 -16.09
N ASN A 273 9.81 -2.66 -15.16
CA ASN A 273 8.55 -1.95 -15.42
C ASN A 273 7.45 -2.84 -16.06
N ASN A 274 7.51 -4.14 -15.80
CA ASN A 274 6.55 -5.11 -16.29
C ASN A 274 5.53 -5.44 -15.19
N PRO A 275 4.31 -4.88 -15.22
CA PRO A 275 3.33 -5.05 -14.14
C PRO A 275 2.94 -6.49 -13.88
N VAL A 276 3.06 -7.40 -14.84
CA VAL A 276 2.72 -8.81 -14.63
C VAL A 276 3.84 -9.53 -13.87
N ILE A 277 5.09 -9.20 -14.14
CA ILE A 277 6.25 -9.67 -13.36
C ILE A 277 6.19 -9.10 -11.93
N GLU A 278 5.86 -7.81 -11.77
CA GLU A 278 5.69 -7.16 -10.47
C GLU A 278 4.58 -7.82 -9.64
N ILE A 279 3.44 -8.14 -10.27
CA ILE A 279 2.36 -8.90 -9.62
C ILE A 279 2.84 -10.29 -9.20
N ALA A 280 3.63 -10.98 -10.03
CA ALA A 280 4.20 -12.27 -9.64
C ALA A 280 5.11 -12.12 -8.41
N ARG A 281 6.05 -11.16 -8.44
CA ARG A 281 7.04 -10.92 -7.37
C ARG A 281 6.40 -10.48 -6.06
N TYR A 282 5.57 -9.44 -6.09
CA TYR A 282 5.08 -8.78 -4.87
C TYR A 282 3.70 -9.26 -4.38
N VAL A 283 3.00 -10.05 -5.21
CA VAL A 283 1.68 -10.59 -4.85
C VAL A 283 1.70 -12.12 -4.87
N ILE A 284 1.96 -12.77 -6.02
CA ILE A 284 1.74 -14.21 -6.14
C ILE A 284 2.68 -15.01 -5.25
N PHE A 285 3.99 -14.78 -5.34
CA PHE A 285 4.97 -15.49 -4.50
C PHE A 285 4.73 -15.28 -2.99
N PRO A 286 4.45 -14.05 -2.50
CA PRO A 286 4.13 -13.86 -1.08
C PRO A 286 2.91 -14.61 -0.57
N TRP A 287 1.91 -14.84 -1.43
CA TRP A 287 0.65 -15.51 -1.04
C TRP A 287 0.62 -17.01 -1.30
N LYS A 288 1.42 -17.50 -2.27
CA LYS A 288 1.38 -18.90 -2.72
C LYS A 288 2.71 -19.66 -2.56
N GLU A 289 3.79 -18.98 -2.17
CA GLU A 289 5.16 -19.50 -2.04
C GLU A 289 5.77 -19.99 -3.35
N THR A 290 4.96 -20.56 -4.25
CA THR A 290 5.36 -21.02 -5.58
C THR A 290 4.43 -20.46 -6.65
N PHE A 291 4.93 -20.38 -7.90
CA PHE A 291 4.11 -19.93 -9.01
C PHE A 291 4.27 -20.88 -10.21
N THR A 292 3.17 -21.50 -10.64
CA THR A 292 3.12 -22.39 -11.79
C THR A 292 2.62 -21.64 -13.02
N ILE A 293 3.44 -21.66 -14.08
CA ILE A 293 3.06 -21.18 -15.41
C ILE A 293 2.47 -22.37 -16.17
N GLU A 294 1.16 -22.30 -16.41
CA GLU A 294 0.44 -23.29 -17.21
C GLU A 294 0.64 -23.02 -18.70
N ARG A 295 1.11 -24.06 -19.42
CA ARG A 295 1.30 -24.01 -20.87
C ARG A 295 1.10 -25.38 -21.51
N PRO A 296 0.71 -25.43 -22.81
CA PRO A 296 0.54 -26.70 -23.54
C PRO A 296 1.83 -27.51 -23.58
N THR A 297 1.70 -28.84 -23.55
CA THR A 297 2.82 -29.79 -23.60
C THR A 297 3.75 -29.59 -24.80
N LYS A 298 3.20 -29.18 -25.95
CA LYS A 298 3.98 -28.84 -27.16
C LYS A 298 4.98 -27.69 -26.97
N TYR A 299 4.80 -26.86 -25.92
CA TYR A 299 5.68 -25.77 -25.52
C TYR A 299 6.47 -26.09 -24.24
N GLY A 300 6.56 -27.37 -23.85
CA GLY A 300 7.33 -27.84 -22.69
C GLY A 300 6.51 -28.18 -21.45
N GLY A 301 5.16 -27.98 -21.48
CA GLY A 301 4.26 -28.26 -20.37
C GLY A 301 4.38 -27.28 -19.21
N PRO A 302 3.63 -27.48 -18.12
CA PRO A 302 3.64 -26.62 -16.94
C PRO A 302 5.03 -26.51 -16.31
N THR A 303 5.37 -25.32 -15.79
CA THR A 303 6.64 -25.09 -15.08
C THR A 303 6.37 -24.34 -13.80
N THR A 304 6.85 -24.87 -12.67
CA THR A 304 6.69 -24.26 -11.34
C THR A 304 7.98 -23.57 -10.93
N PHE A 305 7.87 -22.34 -10.46
CA PHE A 305 8.96 -21.51 -9.96
C PHE A 305 8.86 -21.40 -8.44
N ALA A 306 10.00 -21.52 -7.76
CA ALA A 306 10.09 -21.37 -6.31
C ALA A 306 10.39 -19.93 -5.88
N SER A 307 10.83 -19.06 -6.79
CA SER A 307 11.11 -17.66 -6.50
C SER A 307 10.87 -16.74 -7.69
N ALA A 308 10.68 -15.44 -7.40
CA ALA A 308 10.54 -14.42 -8.42
C ALA A 308 11.82 -14.26 -9.27
N GLU A 309 13.00 -14.38 -8.65
CA GLU A 309 14.29 -14.29 -9.31
C GLU A 309 14.46 -15.38 -10.38
N GLU A 310 14.01 -16.60 -10.08
CA GLU A 310 14.04 -17.71 -11.03
C GLU A 310 13.09 -17.45 -12.21
N LEU A 311 11.85 -17.01 -11.93
CA LEU A 311 10.89 -16.64 -12.96
C LEU A 311 11.44 -15.54 -13.87
N GLU A 312 11.99 -14.48 -13.31
CA GLU A 312 12.52 -13.35 -14.08
C GLU A 312 13.72 -13.74 -14.95
N ARG A 313 14.62 -14.57 -14.42
CA ARG A 313 15.74 -15.10 -15.20
C ARG A 313 15.24 -15.87 -16.41
N GLN A 314 14.29 -16.78 -16.21
CA GLN A 314 13.74 -17.58 -17.31
C GLN A 314 12.90 -16.76 -18.28
N TYR A 315 12.22 -15.69 -17.79
CA TYR A 315 11.51 -14.76 -18.64
C TYR A 315 12.47 -13.98 -19.54
N ARG A 316 13.57 -13.44 -18.99
CA ARG A 316 14.64 -12.78 -19.79
C ARG A 316 15.27 -13.69 -20.84
N GLU A 317 15.41 -14.97 -20.53
CA GLU A 317 15.90 -15.99 -21.47
C GLU A 317 14.85 -16.34 -22.55
N GLY A 318 13.62 -15.85 -22.46
CA GLY A 318 12.53 -16.14 -23.40
C GLY A 318 11.93 -17.54 -23.22
N LYS A 319 12.15 -18.20 -22.09
CA LYS A 319 11.59 -19.52 -21.78
C LYS A 319 10.15 -19.47 -21.28
N VAL A 320 9.65 -18.29 -20.91
CA VAL A 320 8.27 -18.05 -20.50
C VAL A 320 7.66 -17.05 -21.46
N HIS A 321 6.58 -17.45 -22.12
CA HIS A 321 5.87 -16.57 -23.06
C HIS A 321 4.97 -15.59 -22.30
N PRO A 322 4.88 -14.30 -22.71
CA PRO A 322 4.04 -13.27 -22.03
C PRO A 322 2.58 -13.69 -21.83
N LEU A 323 1.97 -14.35 -22.80
CA LEU A 323 0.58 -14.78 -22.71
C LEU A 323 0.38 -15.86 -21.63
N ASP A 324 1.32 -16.82 -21.52
CA ASP A 324 1.26 -17.89 -20.52
C ASP A 324 1.44 -17.28 -19.11
N LEU A 325 2.37 -16.33 -18.96
CA LEU A 325 2.57 -15.58 -17.72
C LEU A 325 1.30 -14.83 -17.32
N LYS A 326 0.69 -14.07 -18.25
CA LYS A 326 -0.57 -13.33 -18.00
C LYS A 326 -1.71 -14.24 -17.57
N ASN A 327 -1.90 -15.36 -18.26
CA ASN A 327 -2.98 -16.29 -17.97
C ASN A 327 -2.79 -16.95 -16.59
N SER A 328 -1.57 -17.35 -16.27
CA SER A 328 -1.25 -17.99 -14.98
C SER A 328 -1.32 -16.97 -13.83
N ALA A 329 -0.90 -15.72 -14.05
CA ALA A 329 -1.05 -14.64 -13.08
C ALA A 329 -2.53 -14.33 -12.81
N ALA A 330 -3.36 -14.28 -13.86
CA ALA A 330 -4.79 -14.11 -13.69
C ALA A 330 -5.43 -15.26 -12.89
N ALA A 331 -5.07 -16.51 -13.18
CA ALA A 331 -5.56 -17.67 -12.44
C ALA A 331 -5.18 -17.61 -10.96
N SER A 332 -3.93 -17.26 -10.65
CA SER A 332 -3.46 -17.10 -9.27
C SER A 332 -4.19 -15.97 -8.53
N LEU A 333 -4.39 -14.80 -9.17
CA LEU A 333 -5.15 -13.70 -8.56
C LEU A 333 -6.62 -14.08 -8.31
N ILE A 334 -7.24 -14.81 -9.25
CA ILE A 334 -8.62 -15.30 -9.08
C ILE A 334 -8.72 -16.19 -7.85
N GLU A 335 -7.76 -17.07 -7.63
CA GLU A 335 -7.72 -17.95 -6.46
C GLU A 335 -7.49 -17.16 -5.18
N ILE A 336 -6.46 -16.31 -5.11
CA ILE A 336 -6.13 -15.50 -3.93
C ILE A 336 -7.29 -14.59 -3.52
N LEU A 337 -8.02 -14.04 -4.49
CA LEU A 337 -9.12 -13.10 -4.25
C LEU A 337 -10.48 -13.78 -4.04
N GLN A 338 -10.55 -15.11 -4.12
CA GLN A 338 -11.82 -15.84 -3.92
C GLN A 338 -12.50 -15.51 -2.58
N PRO A 339 -11.80 -15.45 -1.43
CA PRO A 339 -12.45 -15.15 -0.14
C PRO A 339 -13.13 -13.78 -0.13
N VAL A 340 -12.57 -12.78 -0.80
CA VAL A 340 -13.16 -11.44 -0.87
C VAL A 340 -14.46 -11.46 -1.68
N ARG A 341 -14.46 -12.13 -2.84
CA ARG A 341 -15.68 -12.27 -3.65
C ARG A 341 -16.78 -13.02 -2.90
N GLU A 342 -16.42 -14.08 -2.18
CA GLU A 342 -17.37 -14.84 -1.37
C GLU A 342 -17.95 -14.01 -0.22
N GLU A 343 -17.12 -13.17 0.41
CA GLU A 343 -17.56 -12.25 1.46
C GLU A 343 -18.60 -11.26 0.91
N PHE A 344 -18.33 -10.60 -0.22
CA PHE A 344 -19.28 -9.65 -0.80
C PHE A 344 -20.52 -10.30 -1.42
N ARG A 345 -20.48 -11.58 -1.79
CA ARG A 345 -21.70 -12.32 -2.15
C ARG A 345 -22.59 -12.59 -0.94
N ARG A 346 -22.01 -12.83 0.25
CA ARG A 346 -22.77 -13.04 1.49
C ARG A 346 -23.25 -11.71 2.09
N ASN A 347 -22.42 -10.68 2.04
CA ASN A 347 -22.62 -9.37 2.68
C ASN A 347 -22.44 -8.23 1.66
N PRO A 348 -23.39 -8.02 0.69
CA PRO A 348 -23.19 -7.15 -0.44
C PRO A 348 -23.45 -5.66 -0.15
N GLU A 349 -23.98 -5.30 1.01
CA GLU A 349 -24.50 -3.96 1.30
C GLU A 349 -23.43 -2.84 1.17
N LEU A 350 -22.25 -3.07 1.75
CA LEU A 350 -21.16 -2.08 1.68
C LEU A 350 -20.62 -1.92 0.25
N LEU A 351 -20.51 -3.02 -0.49
CA LEU A 351 -20.07 -2.96 -1.88
C LEU A 351 -21.06 -2.17 -2.74
N ARG A 352 -22.37 -2.42 -2.60
CA ARG A 352 -23.41 -1.66 -3.32
C ARG A 352 -23.35 -0.18 -3.00
N LYS A 353 -23.20 0.21 -1.73
CA LYS A 353 -23.00 1.60 -1.33
C LYS A 353 -21.77 2.21 -1.98
N MET A 354 -20.67 1.44 -2.04
CA MET A 354 -19.43 1.91 -2.67
C MET A 354 -19.56 2.10 -4.19
N GLU A 355 -20.35 1.25 -4.86
CA GLU A 355 -20.61 1.34 -6.31
C GLU A 355 -21.46 2.58 -6.66
N GLU A 356 -22.30 3.04 -5.71
CA GLU A 356 -23.12 4.25 -5.87
C GLU A 356 -22.31 5.55 -5.62
N LEU A 357 -21.10 5.45 -5.04
CA LEU A 357 -20.28 6.62 -4.76
C LEU A 357 -19.50 7.08 -6.00
N ASP A 358 -19.59 8.36 -6.31
CA ASP A 358 -18.69 8.99 -7.26
C ASP A 358 -17.26 8.96 -6.74
N ILE A 359 -16.39 8.21 -7.40
CA ILE A 359 -14.96 8.16 -7.07
C ILE A 359 -14.32 9.42 -7.63
N THR A 360 -14.18 10.43 -6.79
CA THR A 360 -13.49 11.68 -7.14
C THR A 360 -11.97 11.48 -7.13
N ARG A 361 -11.31 12.13 -8.09
CA ARG A 361 -9.85 12.15 -8.22
C ARG A 361 -9.17 12.96 -7.13
#